data_5a37bff8a95adf595948405a26a1df37
#
_entry.id   5a37bff8a95adf595948405a26a1df37
#
_cell.length_a   1.000
_cell.length_b   1.000
_cell.length_c   1.000
_cell.angle_alpha   90.00
_cell.angle_beta   90.00
_cell.angle_gamma   90.00
#
_symmetry.space_group_name_H-M   'P 1'
#
loop_
_entity.id
_entity.type
_entity.pdbx_description
1 polymer ?
#
loop_
_entity_poly.entity_id
_entity_poly.type
_entity_poly.pdbx_seq_one_letter_code
_entity_poly.pdbx_strand_id
1 'polypeptide(L)'
;MTIYVDMDGVIADFFSELSRYAETKHWKEIPDKEATIDELRGTDFFARLPKFKTSDDLIAFVDKETNGKWCILSAPLRDDYDNCTFWKRQWLEKNGYNPKEAIFTKLKEKFALDSKGRPNILIDDRPENIDRWIEAGGIGIRYQADEDSLEDLIVKVKCALE
;
A
#
# COMPACT_ATOMS: atom_id res chain seq x y z
N MET A 1 -13.72 -0.32 13.47
CA MET A 1 -13.28 -0.60 12.08
C MET A 1 -12.09 0.29 11.77
N THR A 2 -10.99 -0.28 11.28
CA THR A 2 -9.78 0.44 10.88
C THR A 2 -9.66 0.36 9.36
N ILE A 3 -9.21 1.44 8.71
CA ILE A 3 -8.83 1.43 7.30
C ILE A 3 -7.32 1.25 7.22
N TYR A 4 -6.89 0.19 6.56
CA TYR A 4 -5.50 -0.09 6.23
C TYR A 4 -5.25 0.24 4.77
N VAL A 5 -4.16 0.96 4.51
CA VAL A 5 -3.75 1.39 3.17
C VAL A 5 -2.38 0.81 2.86
N ASP A 6 -2.25 0.10 1.74
CA ASP A 6 -0.95 -0.32 1.22
C ASP A 6 -0.17 0.86 0.66
N MET A 7 1.12 0.71 0.47
CA MET A 7 1.99 1.76 -0.09
C MET A 7 2.21 1.56 -1.58
N ASP A 8 2.93 0.51 -1.96
CA ASP A 8 3.36 0.28 -3.34
C ASP A 8 2.15 0.00 -4.25
N GLY A 9 2.00 0.77 -5.31
CA GLY A 9 0.88 0.65 -6.24
C GLY A 9 -0.40 1.38 -5.80
N VAL A 10 -0.48 1.85 -4.56
CA VAL A 10 -1.64 2.57 -3.99
C VAL A 10 -1.34 4.05 -3.78
N ILE A 11 -0.27 4.39 -3.08
CA ILE A 11 0.16 5.77 -2.83
C ILE A 11 1.59 6.04 -3.29
N ALA A 12 2.44 5.03 -3.40
CA ALA A 12 3.82 5.12 -3.88
C ALA A 12 3.93 4.46 -5.25
N ASP A 13 4.45 5.19 -6.23
CA ASP A 13 4.57 4.73 -7.62
C ASP A 13 5.79 3.83 -7.80
N PHE A 14 5.66 2.63 -7.27
CA PHE A 14 6.66 1.56 -7.39
C PHE A 14 6.91 1.17 -8.85
N PHE A 15 5.88 1.17 -9.66
CA PHE A 15 5.96 0.72 -11.06
C PHE A 15 6.86 1.60 -11.93
N SER A 16 6.66 2.92 -11.87
CA SER A 16 7.47 3.87 -12.63
C SER A 16 8.93 3.86 -12.19
N GLU A 17 9.19 3.80 -10.89
CA GLU A 17 10.56 3.78 -10.37
C GLU A 17 11.27 2.45 -10.67
N LEU A 18 10.55 1.32 -10.59
CA LEU A 18 11.11 0.02 -10.98
C LEU A 18 11.46 -0.01 -12.47
N SER A 19 10.60 0.55 -13.33
CA SER A 19 10.88 0.69 -14.77
C SER A 19 12.12 1.53 -15.03
N ARG A 20 12.27 2.65 -14.32
CA ARG A 20 13.44 3.51 -14.42
C ARG A 20 14.72 2.79 -13.97
N TYR A 21 14.64 2.06 -12.87
CA TYR A 21 15.76 1.26 -12.36
C TYR A 21 16.20 0.19 -13.37
N ALA A 22 15.24 -0.50 -13.98
CA ALA A 22 15.48 -1.55 -14.95
C ALA A 22 15.73 -1.03 -16.39
N GLU A 23 15.71 0.29 -16.59
CA GLU A 23 15.87 0.94 -17.90
C GLU A 23 14.88 0.44 -18.96
N THR A 24 13.63 0.19 -18.56
CA THR A 24 12.52 -0.20 -19.44
C THR A 24 11.49 0.92 -19.55
N LYS A 25 10.67 0.92 -20.62
CA LYS A 25 9.58 1.88 -20.80
C LYS A 25 8.39 1.60 -19.89
N HIS A 26 8.18 0.32 -19.58
CA HIS A 26 7.06 -0.13 -18.75
C HIS A 26 7.50 -1.29 -17.86
N TRP A 27 7.01 -1.32 -16.61
CA TRP A 27 7.38 -2.36 -15.65
C TRP A 27 7.03 -3.80 -16.11
N LYS A 28 6.02 -3.97 -16.96
CA LYS A 28 5.66 -5.26 -17.57
C LYS A 28 6.72 -5.78 -18.55
N GLU A 29 7.59 -4.91 -19.04
CA GLU A 29 8.69 -5.27 -19.98
C GLU A 29 9.95 -5.78 -19.27
N ILE A 30 9.99 -5.74 -17.94
CA ILE A 30 11.14 -6.23 -17.17
C ILE A 30 11.21 -7.76 -17.30
N PRO A 31 12.33 -8.33 -17.85
CA PRO A 31 12.41 -9.76 -18.15
C PRO A 31 12.27 -10.67 -16.93
N ASP A 32 12.90 -10.29 -15.81
CA ASP A 32 12.82 -11.01 -14.54
C ASP A 32 12.58 -10.00 -13.41
N LYS A 33 11.32 -9.75 -13.13
CA LYS A 33 10.91 -8.79 -12.08
C LYS A 33 11.38 -9.20 -10.69
N GLU A 34 11.30 -10.47 -10.34
CA GLU A 34 11.72 -10.95 -9.02
C GLU A 34 13.22 -10.75 -8.79
N ALA A 35 14.05 -11.09 -9.78
CA ALA A 35 15.48 -10.85 -9.70
C ALA A 35 15.81 -9.35 -9.61
N THR A 36 15.12 -8.51 -10.39
CA THR A 36 15.29 -7.05 -10.34
C THR A 36 14.89 -6.48 -8.97
N ILE A 37 13.79 -6.95 -8.40
CA ILE A 37 13.34 -6.54 -7.06
C ILE A 37 14.35 -6.99 -6.00
N ASP A 38 14.91 -8.19 -6.12
CA ASP A 38 15.92 -8.70 -5.19
C ASP A 38 17.20 -7.85 -5.16
N GLU A 39 17.55 -7.20 -6.27
CA GLU A 39 18.68 -6.26 -6.35
C GLU A 39 18.48 -4.99 -5.51
N LEU A 40 17.25 -4.67 -5.13
CA LEU A 40 16.92 -3.47 -4.35
C LEU A 40 17.29 -3.59 -2.87
N ARG A 41 17.64 -4.79 -2.40
CA ARG A 41 18.05 -5.03 -1.01
C ARG A 41 19.24 -4.16 -0.63
N GLY A 42 19.18 -3.57 0.55
CA GLY A 42 20.24 -2.71 1.08
C GLY A 42 20.34 -1.33 0.40
N THR A 43 19.44 -1.02 -0.54
CA THR A 43 19.39 0.28 -1.22
C THR A 43 18.35 1.21 -0.61
N ASP A 44 18.41 2.49 -1.00
CA ASP A 44 17.42 3.51 -0.63
C ASP A 44 16.26 3.62 -1.62
N PHE A 45 16.04 2.60 -2.44
CA PHE A 45 15.04 2.60 -3.51
C PHE A 45 13.67 3.10 -3.05
N PHE A 46 13.18 2.57 -1.92
CA PHE A 46 11.85 2.92 -1.40
C PHE A 46 11.73 4.36 -0.92
N ALA A 47 12.83 5.03 -0.61
CA ALA A 47 12.83 6.46 -0.28
C ALA A 47 12.60 7.36 -1.49
N ARG A 48 12.89 6.87 -2.69
CA ARG A 48 12.89 7.65 -3.95
C ARG A 48 11.60 7.52 -4.75
N LEU A 49 10.64 6.74 -4.28
CA LEU A 49 9.39 6.52 -5.02
C LEU A 49 8.60 7.82 -5.17
N PRO A 50 8.14 8.17 -6.38
CA PRO A 50 7.22 9.29 -6.55
C PRO A 50 5.84 8.91 -5.98
N LYS A 51 5.02 9.91 -5.66
CA LYS A 51 3.60 9.71 -5.37
C LYS A 51 2.81 9.56 -6.66
N PHE A 52 1.70 8.83 -6.60
CA PHE A 52 0.68 8.97 -7.64
C PHE A 52 -0.01 10.33 -7.53
N LYS A 53 -0.62 10.79 -8.63
CA LYS A 53 -1.39 12.04 -8.66
C LYS A 53 -2.55 12.06 -7.67
N THR A 54 -3.11 10.88 -7.37
CA THR A 54 -4.26 10.68 -6.48
C THR A 54 -3.88 10.43 -5.01
N SER A 55 -2.58 10.31 -4.69
CA SER A 55 -2.13 9.87 -3.37
C SER A 55 -2.54 10.84 -2.26
N ASP A 56 -2.33 12.14 -2.45
CA ASP A 56 -2.69 13.13 -1.44
C ASP A 56 -4.21 13.16 -1.19
N ASP A 57 -5.02 13.07 -2.23
CA ASP A 57 -6.49 13.05 -2.12
C ASP A 57 -6.98 11.77 -1.44
N LEU A 58 -6.39 10.62 -1.75
CA LEU A 58 -6.71 9.36 -1.06
C LEU A 58 -6.40 9.45 0.43
N ILE A 59 -5.21 9.90 0.78
CA ILE A 59 -4.80 10.02 2.20
C ILE A 59 -5.69 11.04 2.93
N ALA A 60 -5.97 12.19 2.33
CA ALA A 60 -6.88 13.18 2.92
C ALA A 60 -8.28 12.61 3.16
N PHE A 61 -8.78 11.79 2.23
CA PHE A 61 -10.06 11.11 2.37
C PHE A 61 -10.06 10.12 3.55
N VAL A 62 -9.11 9.18 3.60
CA VAL A 62 -9.08 8.18 4.69
C VAL A 62 -8.81 8.83 6.05
N ASP A 63 -7.99 9.85 6.10
CA ASP A 63 -7.72 10.62 7.31
C ASP A 63 -9.00 11.26 7.86
N LYS A 64 -9.76 11.90 6.99
CA LYS A 64 -11.06 12.51 7.33
C LYS A 64 -12.07 11.47 7.81
N GLU A 65 -12.28 10.38 7.05
CA GLU A 65 -13.28 9.35 7.38
C GLU A 65 -12.96 8.61 8.70
N THR A 66 -11.69 8.55 9.08
CA THR A 66 -11.25 7.86 10.30
C THR A 66 -10.89 8.79 11.45
N ASN A 67 -11.00 10.10 11.28
CA ASN A 67 -10.49 11.11 12.24
C ASN A 67 -9.02 10.83 12.62
N GLY A 68 -8.17 10.61 11.61
CA GLY A 68 -6.74 10.34 11.77
C GLY A 68 -6.39 8.94 12.26
N LYS A 69 -7.34 8.00 12.31
CA LYS A 69 -7.11 6.65 12.85
C LYS A 69 -6.93 5.58 11.77
N TRP A 70 -6.41 5.95 10.63
CA TRP A 70 -6.04 5.01 9.57
C TRP A 70 -4.62 4.48 9.78
N CYS A 71 -4.30 3.36 9.14
CA CYS A 71 -3.00 2.71 9.28
C CYS A 71 -2.40 2.40 7.91
N ILE A 72 -1.07 2.38 7.83
CA ILE A 72 -0.35 1.75 6.71
C ILE A 72 -0.21 0.26 7.00
N LEU A 73 -0.39 -0.57 5.96
CA LEU A 73 -0.13 -2.01 6.00
C LEU A 73 0.54 -2.42 4.70
N SER A 74 1.85 -2.54 4.72
CA SER A 74 2.69 -2.75 3.55
C SER A 74 3.63 -3.94 3.73
N ALA A 75 3.84 -4.73 2.68
CA ALA A 75 4.81 -5.81 2.74
C ALA A 75 6.24 -5.26 2.60
N PRO A 76 7.17 -5.67 3.48
CA PRO A 76 8.58 -5.33 3.31
C PRO A 76 9.21 -6.15 2.20
N LEU A 77 10.32 -5.67 1.64
CA LEU A 77 11.14 -6.45 0.73
C LEU A 77 11.69 -7.69 1.43
N ARG A 78 11.61 -8.83 0.77
CA ARG A 78 12.12 -10.10 1.31
C ARG A 78 13.60 -10.01 1.66
N ASP A 79 13.95 -10.50 2.85
CA ASP A 79 15.32 -10.51 3.40
C ASP A 79 15.97 -9.11 3.52
N ASP A 80 15.15 -8.06 3.63
CA ASP A 80 15.62 -6.67 3.78
C ASP A 80 14.70 -5.85 4.70
N TYR A 81 14.14 -6.50 5.72
CA TYR A 81 13.13 -5.89 6.58
C TYR A 81 13.56 -4.53 7.16
N ASP A 82 14.67 -4.48 7.86
CA ASP A 82 15.09 -3.27 8.58
C ASP A 82 15.37 -2.11 7.63
N ASN A 83 16.13 -2.35 6.57
CA ASN A 83 16.45 -1.34 5.58
C ASN A 83 15.21 -0.87 4.80
N CYS A 84 14.41 -1.81 4.30
CA CYS A 84 13.21 -1.49 3.53
C CYS A 84 12.20 -0.69 4.35
N THR A 85 11.92 -1.12 5.58
CA THR A 85 10.95 -0.43 6.45
C THR A 85 11.44 0.93 6.91
N PHE A 86 12.74 1.09 7.15
CA PHE A 86 13.34 2.39 7.43
C PHE A 86 13.04 3.39 6.31
N TRP A 87 13.30 3.04 5.05
CA TRP A 87 13.10 3.92 3.92
C TRP A 87 11.60 4.16 3.62
N LYS A 88 10.76 3.17 3.84
CA LYS A 88 9.30 3.34 3.73
C LYS A 88 8.77 4.32 4.78
N ARG A 89 9.26 4.27 6.02
CA ARG A 89 8.91 5.26 7.06
C ARG A 89 9.40 6.66 6.71
N GLN A 90 10.62 6.79 6.20
CA GLN A 90 11.16 8.06 5.73
C GLN A 90 10.32 8.64 4.59
N TRP A 91 9.85 7.78 3.67
CA TRP A 91 8.99 8.19 2.58
C TRP A 91 7.65 8.76 3.09
N LEU A 92 7.02 8.13 4.05
CA LEU A 92 5.78 8.62 4.67
C LEU A 92 6.01 9.99 5.33
N GLU A 93 7.06 10.14 6.10
CA GLU A 93 7.41 11.39 6.79
C GLU A 93 7.69 12.52 5.80
N LYS A 94 8.51 12.27 4.78
CA LYS A 94 8.84 13.22 3.72
C LYS A 94 7.59 13.73 3.00
N ASN A 95 6.59 12.89 2.80
CA ASN A 95 5.35 13.25 2.11
C ASN A 95 4.27 13.82 3.05
N GLY A 96 4.56 13.96 4.35
CA GLY A 96 3.63 14.51 5.33
C GLY A 96 2.47 13.57 5.67
N TYR A 97 2.62 12.28 5.45
CA TYR A 97 1.62 11.26 5.77
C TYR A 97 1.82 10.75 7.19
N ASN A 98 0.81 10.93 8.04
CA ASN A 98 0.87 10.59 9.46
C ASN A 98 -0.18 9.53 9.82
N PRO A 99 0.00 8.26 9.42
CA PRO A 99 -0.89 7.19 9.85
C PRO A 99 -0.80 7.02 11.37
N LYS A 100 -1.88 6.54 11.98
CA LYS A 100 -1.87 6.14 13.40
C LYS A 100 -0.76 5.11 13.66
N GLU A 101 -0.56 4.20 12.73
CA GLU A 101 0.45 3.16 12.79
C GLU A 101 0.90 2.76 11.38
N ALA A 102 2.17 2.44 11.21
CA ALA A 102 2.69 1.84 9.98
C ALA A 102 3.20 0.43 10.29
N ILE A 103 2.53 -0.57 9.73
CA ILE A 103 2.78 -1.98 9.94
C ILE A 103 3.37 -2.59 8.67
N PHE A 104 4.49 -3.30 8.82
CA PHE A 104 5.19 -3.93 7.70
C PHE A 104 5.19 -5.45 7.87
N THR A 105 4.40 -6.12 7.05
CA THR A 105 4.25 -7.58 7.09
C THR A 105 3.71 -8.13 5.78
N LYS A 106 4.07 -9.38 5.48
CA LYS A 106 3.45 -10.15 4.39
C LYS A 106 2.15 -10.82 4.81
N LEU A 107 1.92 -10.96 6.12
CA LEU A 107 0.75 -11.63 6.69
C LEU A 107 -0.33 -10.59 7.01
N LYS A 108 -0.75 -9.85 6.00
CA LYS A 108 -1.72 -8.75 6.13
C LYS A 108 -3.07 -9.23 6.68
N GLU A 109 -3.50 -10.42 6.30
CA GLU A 109 -4.76 -11.05 6.71
C GLU A 109 -4.93 -11.19 8.24
N LYS A 110 -3.84 -11.16 9.00
CA LYS A 110 -3.90 -11.16 10.48
C LYS A 110 -4.58 -9.91 11.06
N PHE A 111 -4.68 -8.85 10.27
CA PHE A 111 -5.31 -7.58 10.66
C PHE A 111 -6.72 -7.41 10.11
N ALA A 112 -7.27 -8.45 9.45
CA ALA A 112 -8.58 -8.39 8.81
C ALA A 112 -9.73 -8.13 9.78
N LEU A 113 -9.60 -8.58 11.03
CA LEU A 113 -10.58 -8.36 12.09
C LEU A 113 -9.97 -7.55 13.23
N ASP A 114 -10.81 -6.74 13.87
CA ASP A 114 -10.42 -6.06 15.12
C ASP A 114 -10.51 -7.01 16.34
N SER A 115 -10.14 -6.52 17.52
CA SER A 115 -10.17 -7.31 18.76
C SER A 115 -11.56 -7.80 19.18
N LYS A 116 -12.62 -7.26 18.56
CA LYS A 116 -14.01 -7.66 18.79
C LYS A 116 -14.56 -8.54 17.65
N GLY A 117 -13.72 -8.96 16.73
CA GLY A 117 -14.11 -9.78 15.57
C GLY A 117 -14.86 -9.01 14.47
N ARG A 118 -14.82 -7.68 14.47
CA ARG A 118 -15.45 -6.86 13.43
C ARG A 118 -14.49 -6.65 12.27
N PRO A 119 -15.00 -6.59 11.02
CA PRO A 119 -14.15 -6.44 9.84
C PRO A 119 -13.43 -5.09 9.81
N ASN A 120 -12.18 -5.12 9.39
CA ASN A 120 -11.41 -3.96 8.98
C ASN A 120 -11.40 -3.86 7.44
N ILE A 121 -11.05 -2.69 6.91
CA ILE A 121 -10.96 -2.43 5.48
C ILE A 121 -9.48 -2.46 5.07
N LEU A 122 -9.17 -3.13 3.97
CA LEU A 122 -7.86 -3.06 3.30
C LEU A 122 -8.02 -2.47 1.90
N ILE A 123 -7.20 -1.45 1.60
CA ILE A 123 -7.01 -0.90 0.26
C ILE A 123 -5.63 -1.36 -0.22
N ASP A 124 -5.59 -2.21 -1.25
CA ASP A 124 -4.36 -2.85 -1.74
C ASP A 124 -4.49 -3.08 -3.26
N ASP A 125 -3.39 -3.00 -4.00
CA ASP A 125 -3.40 -3.23 -5.44
C ASP A 125 -3.33 -4.71 -5.83
N ARG A 126 -2.85 -5.58 -4.94
CA ARG A 126 -2.63 -6.99 -5.24
C ARG A 126 -3.85 -7.85 -4.95
N PRO A 127 -4.39 -8.53 -5.98
CA PRO A 127 -5.56 -9.41 -5.80
C PRO A 127 -5.36 -10.46 -4.73
N GLU A 128 -4.16 -11.05 -4.62
CA GLU A 128 -3.87 -12.10 -3.65
C GLU A 128 -3.98 -11.61 -2.19
N ASN A 129 -3.59 -10.36 -1.94
CA ASN A 129 -3.74 -9.75 -0.62
C ASN A 129 -5.21 -9.52 -0.29
N ILE A 130 -5.97 -9.02 -1.26
CA ILE A 130 -7.41 -8.79 -1.14
C ILE A 130 -8.16 -10.09 -0.87
N ASP A 131 -7.86 -11.14 -1.64
CA ASP A 131 -8.52 -12.45 -1.49
C ASP A 131 -8.28 -13.03 -0.09
N ARG A 132 -7.03 -13.05 0.37
CA ARG A 132 -6.68 -13.53 1.73
C ARG A 132 -7.32 -12.69 2.83
N TRP A 133 -7.42 -11.39 2.62
CA TRP A 133 -8.08 -10.49 3.57
C TRP A 133 -9.57 -10.78 3.71
N ILE A 134 -10.26 -11.00 2.58
CA ILE A 134 -11.68 -11.36 2.55
C ILE A 134 -11.91 -12.74 3.17
N GLU A 135 -11.08 -13.73 2.86
CA GLU A 135 -11.13 -15.06 3.47
C GLU A 135 -10.97 -15.01 4.99
N ALA A 136 -10.18 -14.07 5.49
CA ALA A 136 -10.01 -13.85 6.94
C ALA A 136 -11.14 -13.02 7.58
N GLY A 137 -12.17 -12.65 6.82
CA GLY A 137 -13.36 -11.96 7.31
C GLY A 137 -13.33 -10.44 7.23
N GLY A 138 -12.30 -9.86 6.62
CA GLY A 138 -12.20 -8.41 6.39
C GLY A 138 -12.89 -7.94 5.13
N ILE A 139 -12.95 -6.63 4.92
CA ILE A 139 -13.47 -5.99 3.71
C ILE A 139 -12.27 -5.56 2.87
N GLY A 140 -12.02 -6.26 1.76
CA GLY A 140 -10.94 -5.96 0.83
C GLY A 140 -11.42 -5.13 -0.35
N ILE A 141 -10.70 -4.06 -0.67
CA ILE A 141 -10.99 -3.20 -1.82
C ILE A 141 -9.73 -3.10 -2.66
N ARG A 142 -9.74 -3.74 -3.84
CA ARG A 142 -8.61 -3.63 -4.77
C ARG A 142 -8.57 -2.24 -5.38
N TYR A 143 -7.40 -1.63 -5.35
CA TYR A 143 -7.13 -0.34 -5.98
C TYR A 143 -5.67 -0.25 -6.43
N GLN A 144 -5.48 -0.08 -7.74
CA GLN A 144 -4.18 0.18 -8.35
C GLN A 144 -4.22 1.61 -8.93
N ALA A 145 -3.44 2.51 -8.36
CA ALA A 145 -3.60 3.95 -8.59
C ALA A 145 -3.34 4.42 -10.03
N ASP A 146 -2.53 3.67 -10.81
CA ASP A 146 -2.26 3.98 -12.22
C ASP A 146 -3.33 3.45 -13.19
N GLU A 147 -4.27 2.63 -12.72
CA GLU A 147 -5.30 2.01 -13.56
C GLU A 147 -6.74 2.32 -13.10
N ASP A 148 -6.96 2.44 -11.78
CA ASP A 148 -8.29 2.50 -11.18
C ASP A 148 -8.70 3.94 -10.84
N SER A 149 -10.03 4.18 -10.79
CA SER A 149 -10.61 5.47 -10.43
C SER A 149 -10.61 5.67 -8.90
N LEU A 150 -10.11 6.83 -8.44
CA LEU A 150 -10.17 7.21 -7.03
C LEU A 150 -11.62 7.44 -6.58
N GLU A 151 -12.46 8.00 -7.45
CA GLU A 151 -13.88 8.25 -7.16
C GLU A 151 -14.61 6.94 -6.88
N ASP A 152 -14.36 5.90 -7.68
CA ASP A 152 -14.94 4.56 -7.47
C ASP A 152 -14.44 3.94 -6.15
N LEU A 153 -13.17 4.10 -5.82
CA LEU A 153 -12.63 3.67 -4.54
C LEU A 153 -13.35 4.36 -3.37
N ILE A 154 -13.51 5.68 -3.43
CA ILE A 154 -14.18 6.47 -2.40
C ILE A 154 -15.61 5.96 -2.17
N VAL A 155 -16.36 5.70 -3.23
CA VAL A 155 -17.72 5.14 -3.13
C VAL A 155 -17.70 3.79 -2.41
N LYS A 156 -16.81 2.88 -2.79
CA LYS A 156 -16.68 1.55 -2.17
C LYS A 156 -16.32 1.63 -0.68
N VAL A 157 -15.40 2.52 -0.32
CA VAL A 157 -15.02 2.72 1.09
C VAL A 157 -16.18 3.27 1.90
N LYS A 158 -16.91 4.26 1.38
CA LYS A 158 -18.09 4.82 2.05
C LYS A 158 -19.17 3.77 2.28
N CYS A 159 -19.47 2.96 1.25
CA CYS A 159 -20.43 1.85 1.42
C CYS A 159 -19.97 0.83 2.46
N ALA A 160 -18.68 0.58 2.60
CA ALA A 160 -18.14 -0.33 3.59
C ALA A 160 -18.19 0.22 5.02
N LEU A 161 -18.27 1.54 5.18
CA LEU A 161 -18.35 2.22 6.48
C LEU A 161 -19.79 2.37 7.00
N GLU A 162 -20.80 2.21 6.12
CA GLU A 162 -22.23 2.23 6.47
C GLU A 162 -22.65 0.95 7.21
#